data_f6d11ed2de259bf84c93c61968b0a8b0
#
_entry.id   f6d11ed2de259bf84c93c61968b0a8b0
#
_cell.length_a   1.000
_cell.length_b   1.000
_cell.length_c   1.000
_cell.angle_alpha   90.00
_cell.angle_beta   90.00
_cell.angle_gamma   90.00
#
_symmetry.space_group_name_H-M   'P 1'
#
loop_
_entity.id
_entity.type
_entity.pdbx_description
1 polymer ?
#
loop_
_entity_poly.entity_id
_entity_poly.type
_entity_poly.pdbx_seq_one_letter_code
_entity_poly.pdbx_strand_id
1 'polypeptide(L)'
;MFTNKIIFFFLIILFYQKLLSNDSYKITIMGKFAGETLQLPNEGKFNAFKADAAFSDSDGNFGDAIGRGVRETDRNNTIINLYVVLVFKSSEGSTMLTRPIRTESDIQAGAGSFVILHATGVFKKYLQYKCKYAISTSDTGAFIQENICKKD
;
A
#
# COMPACT_ATOMS: atom_id res chain seq x y z
N MET A 1 24.73 -40.91 -25.05
CA MET A 1 23.75 -41.15 -24.00
C MET A 1 23.85 -40.15 -22.83
N PHE A 2 24.75 -39.15 -22.88
CA PHE A 2 24.94 -38.12 -21.83
C PHE A 2 24.12 -36.85 -22.02
N THR A 3 23.74 -36.50 -23.23
CA THR A 3 23.03 -35.23 -23.56
C THR A 3 21.61 -35.16 -23.06
N ASN A 4 20.87 -36.26 -23.00
CA ASN A 4 19.47 -36.25 -22.50
C ASN A 4 19.34 -36.05 -20.99
N LYS A 5 20.34 -36.43 -20.18
CA LYS A 5 20.31 -36.23 -18.72
C LYS A 5 20.54 -34.77 -18.33
N ILE A 6 21.35 -34.05 -19.10
CA ILE A 6 21.65 -32.63 -18.85
C ILE A 6 20.42 -31.76 -19.16
N ILE A 7 19.70 -32.05 -20.25
CA ILE A 7 18.48 -31.31 -20.60
C ILE A 7 17.39 -31.54 -19.60
N PHE A 8 17.24 -32.75 -19.03
CA PHE A 8 16.25 -33.06 -18.02
C PHE A 8 16.55 -32.34 -16.70
N PHE A 9 17.82 -32.19 -16.34
CA PHE A 9 18.24 -31.47 -15.13
C PHE A 9 17.99 -29.97 -15.24
N PHE A 10 18.23 -29.36 -16.42
CA PHE A 10 17.92 -27.96 -16.68
C PHE A 10 16.41 -27.67 -16.65
N LEU A 11 15.59 -28.57 -17.19
CA LEU A 11 14.13 -28.46 -17.11
C LEU A 11 13.61 -28.51 -15.67
N ILE A 12 14.18 -29.38 -14.82
CA ILE A 12 13.80 -29.47 -13.41
C ILE A 12 14.17 -28.16 -12.67
N ILE A 13 15.34 -27.60 -12.91
CA ILE A 13 15.76 -26.32 -12.29
C ILE A 13 14.84 -25.17 -12.71
N LEU A 14 14.44 -25.09 -13.99
CA LEU A 14 13.51 -24.08 -14.48
C LEU A 14 12.09 -24.24 -13.89
N PHE A 15 11.66 -25.47 -13.63
CA PHE A 15 10.38 -25.74 -12.93
C PHE A 15 10.45 -25.35 -11.45
N TYR A 16 11.58 -25.61 -10.78
CA TYR A 16 11.76 -25.21 -9.37
C TYR A 16 11.80 -23.70 -9.19
N GLN A 17 12.35 -22.95 -10.14
CA GLN A 17 12.35 -21.48 -10.08
C GLN A 17 10.94 -20.89 -10.21
N LYS A 18 10.03 -21.50 -10.97
CA LYS A 18 8.62 -21.09 -11.03
C LYS A 18 7.83 -21.38 -9.75
N LEU A 19 8.19 -22.42 -9.01
CA LEU A 19 7.55 -22.77 -7.72
C LEU A 19 7.98 -21.85 -6.56
N LEU A 20 9.08 -21.12 -6.70
CA LEU A 20 9.58 -20.14 -5.73
C LEU A 20 9.17 -18.69 -6.06
N SER A 21 8.42 -18.47 -7.13
CA SER A 21 7.82 -17.18 -7.43
C SER A 21 6.84 -16.85 -6.30
N ASN A 22 7.29 -16.03 -5.38
CA ASN A 22 6.45 -15.48 -4.32
C ASN A 22 5.46 -14.52 -5.02
N ASP A 23 4.22 -14.97 -5.27
CA ASP A 23 3.15 -14.21 -5.95
C ASP A 23 2.70 -12.99 -5.10
N SER A 24 3.67 -12.25 -4.59
CA SER A 24 3.42 -11.05 -3.80
C SER A 24 3.71 -9.80 -4.62
N TYR A 25 2.72 -8.97 -4.76
CA TYR A 25 2.85 -7.63 -5.32
C TYR A 25 3.21 -6.64 -4.22
N LYS A 26 4.26 -5.86 -4.42
CA LYS A 26 4.74 -4.87 -3.44
C LYS A 26 4.59 -3.47 -4.00
N ILE A 27 4.21 -2.52 -3.15
CA ILE A 27 4.12 -1.10 -3.49
C ILE A 27 4.77 -0.30 -2.37
N THR A 28 5.74 0.55 -2.73
CA THR A 28 6.32 1.55 -1.85
C THR A 28 5.73 2.91 -2.18
N ILE A 29 5.30 3.65 -1.16
CA ILE A 29 4.73 5.00 -1.28
C ILE A 29 5.56 5.93 -0.40
N MET A 30 5.97 7.06 -0.94
CA MET A 30 6.68 8.10 -0.21
C MET A 30 6.06 9.45 -0.49
N GLY A 31 5.74 10.20 0.56
CA GLY A 31 5.06 11.47 0.38
C GLY A 31 4.94 12.31 1.64
N LYS A 32 3.98 13.20 1.62
CA LYS A 32 3.71 14.12 2.72
C LYS A 32 2.22 14.24 2.97
N PHE A 33 1.86 14.28 4.25
CA PHE A 33 0.54 14.68 4.71
C PHE A 33 0.47 16.20 4.89
N ALA A 34 -0.67 16.77 4.51
CA ALA A 34 -1.06 18.12 4.86
C ALA A 34 -2.55 18.12 5.23
N GLY A 35 -2.96 18.92 6.20
CA GLY A 35 -4.36 18.92 6.63
C GLY A 35 -4.61 19.86 7.79
N GLU A 36 -5.86 19.87 8.23
CA GLU A 36 -6.35 20.69 9.32
C GLU A 36 -6.77 19.81 10.49
N THR A 37 -6.56 20.33 11.70
CA THR A 37 -6.88 19.65 12.95
C THR A 37 -7.90 20.44 13.71
N LEU A 38 -8.98 19.78 14.12
CA LEU A 38 -9.97 20.28 15.08
C LEU A 38 -9.77 19.55 16.41
N GLN A 39 -9.62 20.33 17.50
CA GLN A 39 -9.61 19.78 18.85
C GLN A 39 -11.04 19.41 19.27
N LEU A 40 -11.22 18.19 19.78
CA LEU A 40 -12.52 17.71 20.24
C LEU A 40 -12.71 17.99 21.76
N PRO A 41 -13.96 18.09 22.26
CA PRO A 41 -14.24 18.32 23.68
C PRO A 41 -13.72 17.23 24.62
N ASN A 42 -13.54 16.00 24.12
CA ASN A 42 -12.99 14.84 24.85
C ASN A 42 -11.46 14.76 24.81
N GLU A 43 -10.77 15.87 24.52
CA GLU A 43 -9.32 15.97 24.35
C GLU A 43 -8.75 15.18 23.14
N GLY A 44 -9.61 14.54 22.37
CA GLY A 44 -9.24 13.93 21.10
C GLY A 44 -9.07 14.95 19.99
N LYS A 45 -8.70 14.47 18.79
CA LYS A 45 -8.51 15.32 17.60
C LYS A 45 -9.23 14.73 16.40
N PHE A 46 -9.82 15.61 15.61
CA PHE A 46 -10.31 15.28 14.28
C PHE A 46 -9.42 15.95 13.23
N ASN A 47 -8.89 15.18 12.30
CA ASN A 47 -8.05 15.66 11.22
C ASN A 47 -8.69 15.37 9.86
N ALA A 48 -8.88 16.42 9.06
CA ALA A 48 -9.08 16.27 7.62
C ALA A 48 -7.74 16.46 6.92
N PHE A 49 -7.34 15.52 6.07
CA PHE A 49 -6.00 15.56 5.47
C PHE A 49 -5.97 15.11 4.02
N LYS A 50 -4.94 15.55 3.34
CA LYS A 50 -4.50 15.08 2.04
C LYS A 50 -3.13 14.41 2.16
N ALA A 51 -2.88 13.41 1.33
CA ALA A 51 -1.58 12.82 1.09
C ALA A 51 -1.22 13.06 -0.38
N ASP A 52 -0.10 13.69 -0.61
CA ASP A 52 0.49 13.85 -1.94
C ASP A 52 1.82 13.07 -1.93
N ALA A 53 1.91 12.06 -2.78
CA ALA A 53 2.99 11.07 -2.74
C ALA A 53 3.36 10.56 -4.13
N ALA A 54 4.54 9.99 -4.24
CA ALA A 54 4.95 9.13 -5.34
C ALA A 54 4.89 7.66 -4.91
N PHE A 55 4.71 6.77 -5.86
CA PHE A 55 4.81 5.33 -5.63
C PHE A 55 5.72 4.65 -6.66
N SER A 56 6.24 3.50 -6.25
CA SER A 56 6.83 2.50 -7.15
C SER A 56 6.36 1.12 -6.72
N ASP A 57 6.33 0.17 -7.66
CA ASP A 57 5.90 -1.20 -7.38
C ASP A 57 6.89 -2.25 -7.86
N SER A 58 6.67 -3.50 -7.46
CA SER A 58 7.53 -4.64 -7.81
C SER A 58 7.49 -5.03 -9.29
N ASP A 59 6.53 -4.53 -10.04
CA ASP A 59 6.40 -4.78 -11.48
C ASP A 59 7.07 -3.67 -12.32
N GLY A 60 7.68 -2.68 -11.65
CA GLY A 60 8.36 -1.57 -12.29
C GLY A 60 7.46 -0.39 -12.65
N ASN A 61 6.18 -0.39 -12.23
CA ASN A 61 5.33 0.78 -12.41
C ASN A 61 5.66 1.83 -11.34
N PHE A 62 5.52 3.09 -11.71
CA PHE A 62 5.71 4.24 -10.85
C PHE A 62 4.74 5.37 -11.24
N GLY A 63 4.59 6.35 -10.36
CA GLY A 63 3.71 7.49 -10.62
C GLY A 63 3.25 8.17 -9.34
N ASP A 64 2.07 8.77 -9.38
CA ASP A 64 1.49 9.53 -8.28
C ASP A 64 0.56 8.69 -7.43
N ALA A 65 0.57 8.92 -6.11
CA ALA A 65 -0.38 8.39 -5.16
C ALA A 65 -1.03 9.56 -4.40
N ILE A 66 -2.33 9.77 -4.62
CA ILE A 66 -3.07 10.89 -4.05
C ILE A 66 -4.11 10.37 -3.07
N GLY A 67 -4.00 10.78 -1.80
CA GLY A 67 -4.90 10.41 -0.73
C GLY A 67 -5.76 11.57 -0.24
N ARG A 68 -6.99 11.24 0.17
CA ARG A 68 -7.89 12.14 0.89
C ARG A 68 -8.54 11.36 2.01
N GLY A 69 -8.62 11.97 3.19
CA GLY A 69 -9.22 11.26 4.31
C GLY A 69 -9.47 12.10 5.54
N VAL A 70 -10.12 11.45 6.49
CA VAL A 70 -10.34 11.96 7.83
C VAL A 70 -9.82 10.95 8.85
N ARG A 71 -9.36 11.45 9.96
CA ARG A 71 -8.84 10.67 11.08
C ARG A 71 -9.33 11.27 12.39
N GLU A 72 -9.78 10.41 13.27
CA GLU A 72 -10.09 10.74 14.65
C GLU A 72 -9.12 10.03 15.58
N THR A 73 -8.61 10.74 16.58
CA THR A 73 -7.75 10.18 17.61
C THR A 73 -8.30 10.49 18.98
N ASP A 74 -7.97 9.63 19.94
CA ASP A 74 -8.21 9.88 21.36
C ASP A 74 -7.18 10.87 21.95
N ARG A 75 -7.31 11.16 23.27
CA ARG A 75 -6.36 12.01 24.02
C ARG A 75 -4.91 11.51 24.01
N ASN A 76 -4.69 10.22 23.79
CA ASN A 76 -3.36 9.59 23.73
C ASN A 76 -2.78 9.59 22.32
N ASN A 77 -3.44 10.26 21.36
CA ASN A 77 -3.14 10.22 19.92
C ASN A 77 -3.27 8.82 19.26
N THR A 78 -4.03 7.92 19.88
CA THR A 78 -4.38 6.63 19.26
C THR A 78 -5.46 6.86 18.20
N ILE A 79 -5.28 6.31 17.03
CA ILE A 79 -6.28 6.40 15.96
C ILE A 79 -7.46 5.49 16.32
N ILE A 80 -8.63 6.09 16.49
CA ILE A 80 -9.88 5.38 16.77
C ILE A 80 -10.75 5.23 15.52
N ASN A 81 -10.66 6.19 14.61
CA ASN A 81 -11.32 6.13 13.30
C ASN A 81 -10.39 6.64 12.21
N LEU A 82 -10.39 5.94 11.07
CA LEU A 82 -9.68 6.35 9.87
C LEU A 82 -10.51 6.02 8.64
N TYR A 83 -10.83 7.04 7.86
CA TYR A 83 -11.42 6.88 6.54
C TYR A 83 -10.56 7.57 5.51
N VAL A 84 -9.95 6.79 4.63
CA VAL A 84 -9.04 7.27 3.57
C VAL A 84 -9.40 6.61 2.26
N VAL A 85 -9.31 7.38 1.20
CA VAL A 85 -9.30 6.89 -0.18
C VAL A 85 -7.97 7.29 -0.79
N LEU A 86 -7.30 6.34 -1.44
CA LEU A 86 -6.01 6.55 -2.09
C LEU A 86 -6.11 6.13 -3.55
N VAL A 87 -5.74 7.04 -4.44
CA VAL A 87 -5.71 6.83 -5.89
C VAL A 87 -4.27 6.79 -6.36
N PHE A 88 -3.90 5.69 -6.99
CA PHE A 88 -2.64 5.55 -7.72
C PHE A 88 -2.88 5.86 -9.20
N LYS A 89 -1.97 6.59 -9.80
CA LYS A 89 -1.95 6.85 -11.23
C LYS A 89 -0.53 6.59 -11.74
N SER A 90 -0.37 5.54 -12.55
CA SER A 90 0.94 5.25 -13.16
C SER A 90 1.31 6.28 -14.22
N SER A 91 2.60 6.38 -14.54
CA SER A 91 3.13 7.20 -15.62
C SER A 91 2.47 6.90 -16.97
N GLU A 92 1.97 5.68 -17.18
CA GLU A 92 1.27 5.24 -18.39
C GLU A 92 -0.26 5.46 -18.33
N GLY A 93 -0.78 6.08 -17.26
CA GLY A 93 -2.20 6.42 -17.11
C GLY A 93 -3.09 5.32 -16.53
N SER A 94 -2.55 4.16 -16.14
CA SER A 94 -3.30 3.16 -15.37
C SER A 94 -3.63 3.68 -13.99
N THR A 95 -4.81 3.33 -13.46
CA THR A 95 -5.27 3.82 -12.15
C THR A 95 -5.66 2.67 -11.23
N MET A 96 -5.46 2.86 -9.93
CA MET A 96 -5.93 1.96 -8.88
C MET A 96 -6.49 2.78 -7.73
N LEU A 97 -7.75 2.51 -7.35
CA LEU A 97 -8.43 3.12 -6.21
C LEU A 97 -8.41 2.13 -5.05
N THR A 98 -7.91 2.57 -3.91
CA THR A 98 -7.81 1.74 -2.70
C THR A 98 -8.44 2.44 -1.50
N ARG A 99 -8.84 1.65 -0.51
CA ARG A 99 -9.32 2.13 0.79
C ARG A 99 -8.52 1.46 1.90
N PRO A 100 -7.56 2.16 2.50
CA PRO A 100 -6.89 1.73 3.72
C PRO A 100 -7.87 1.52 4.87
N ILE A 101 -7.61 0.48 5.66
CA ILE A 101 -8.36 0.11 6.87
C ILE A 101 -7.35 -0.02 7.99
N ARG A 102 -7.52 0.78 9.03
CA ARG A 102 -6.64 0.80 10.19
C ARG A 102 -7.47 1.11 11.43
N THR A 103 -7.38 0.26 12.41
CA THR A 103 -8.03 0.41 13.70
C THR A 103 -6.97 0.34 14.79
N GLU A 104 -7.09 1.18 15.79
CA GLU A 104 -6.27 1.17 17.02
C GLU A 104 -4.75 1.13 16.77
N SER A 105 -4.16 2.25 16.45
CA SER A 105 -2.71 2.34 16.28
C SER A 105 -2.20 3.75 16.50
N ASP A 106 -0.90 3.85 16.82
CA ASP A 106 -0.19 5.12 16.95
C ASP A 106 -0.26 5.93 15.64
N ILE A 107 -0.26 7.27 15.77
CA ILE A 107 -0.21 8.20 14.65
C ILE A 107 1.09 8.06 13.86
N GLN A 108 2.24 7.91 14.54
CA GLN A 108 3.56 7.95 13.92
C GLN A 108 3.94 6.67 13.19
N ALA A 109 3.47 5.53 13.69
CA ALA A 109 3.74 4.23 13.07
C ALA A 109 2.52 3.32 13.18
N GLY A 110 2.30 2.48 12.18
CA GLY A 110 1.22 1.51 12.26
C GLY A 110 1.13 0.62 11.04
N ALA A 111 0.35 -0.43 11.24
CA ALA A 111 0.05 -1.41 10.21
C ALA A 111 -1.47 -1.50 9.99
N GLY A 112 -1.85 -1.95 8.82
CA GLY A 112 -3.24 -2.14 8.46
C GLY A 112 -3.38 -3.00 7.21
N SER A 113 -4.57 -3.00 6.68
CA SER A 113 -4.88 -3.60 5.39
C SER A 113 -5.46 -2.55 4.46
N PHE A 114 -5.52 -2.85 3.18
CA PHE A 114 -6.34 -2.07 2.26
C PHE A 114 -7.03 -2.98 1.25
N VAL A 115 -8.16 -2.51 0.76
CA VAL A 115 -8.91 -3.16 -0.31
C VAL A 115 -8.75 -2.34 -1.59
N ILE A 116 -8.60 -3.03 -2.71
CA ILE A 116 -8.59 -2.44 -4.04
C ILE A 116 -10.06 -2.37 -4.49
N LEU A 117 -10.59 -1.15 -4.59
CA LEU A 117 -11.99 -0.90 -4.94
C LEU A 117 -12.20 -0.88 -6.45
N HIS A 118 -11.21 -0.37 -7.19
CA HIS A 118 -11.26 -0.26 -8.64
C HIS A 118 -9.83 -0.24 -9.20
N ALA A 119 -9.65 -0.77 -10.41
CA ALA A 119 -8.36 -0.72 -11.10
C ALA A 119 -8.55 -0.73 -12.62
N THR A 120 -7.66 -0.03 -13.32
CA THR A 120 -7.57 0.01 -14.79
C THR A 120 -6.20 -0.43 -15.26
N GLY A 121 -6.05 -0.71 -16.54
CA GLY A 121 -4.78 -1.00 -17.19
C GLY A 121 -4.01 -2.11 -16.48
N VAL A 122 -2.74 -1.87 -16.19
CA VAL A 122 -1.81 -2.84 -15.58
C VAL A 122 -2.20 -3.27 -14.17
N PHE A 123 -3.01 -2.48 -13.47
CA PHE A 123 -3.44 -2.79 -12.10
C PHE A 123 -4.65 -3.72 -12.01
N LYS A 124 -5.37 -3.98 -13.11
CA LYS A 124 -6.57 -4.85 -13.11
C LYS A 124 -6.31 -6.24 -12.52
N LYS A 125 -5.13 -6.79 -12.73
CA LYS A 125 -4.74 -8.13 -12.24
C LYS A 125 -4.69 -8.24 -10.73
N TYR A 126 -4.67 -7.10 -9.99
CA TYR A 126 -4.59 -7.06 -8.52
C TYR A 126 -5.92 -6.85 -7.82
N LEU A 127 -7.05 -6.72 -8.53
CA LEU A 127 -8.38 -6.50 -7.93
C LEU A 127 -8.77 -7.53 -6.86
N GLN A 128 -8.25 -8.76 -6.96
CA GLN A 128 -8.56 -9.85 -6.02
C GLN A 128 -7.47 -10.05 -4.95
N TYR A 129 -6.47 -9.16 -4.89
CA TYR A 129 -5.39 -9.31 -3.92
C TYR A 129 -5.80 -8.73 -2.57
N LYS A 130 -5.40 -9.42 -1.50
CA LYS A 130 -5.44 -8.91 -0.13
C LYS A 130 -4.14 -8.22 0.20
N CYS A 131 -4.23 -6.97 0.60
CA CYS A 131 -3.08 -6.13 0.84
C CYS A 131 -2.95 -5.78 2.32
N LYS A 132 -1.73 -5.85 2.83
CA LYS A 132 -1.33 -5.32 4.14
C LYS A 132 -0.35 -4.19 3.93
N TYR A 133 -0.33 -3.23 4.85
CA TYR A 133 0.64 -2.13 4.81
C TYR A 133 1.23 -1.88 6.19
N ALA A 134 2.44 -1.32 6.17
CA ALA A 134 3.06 -0.64 7.30
C ALA A 134 3.40 0.78 6.87
N ILE A 135 3.19 1.74 7.77
CA ILE A 135 3.47 3.17 7.53
C ILE A 135 4.26 3.74 8.69
N SER A 136 5.22 4.60 8.37
CA SER A 136 5.94 5.44 9.32
C SER A 136 5.82 6.89 8.89
N THR A 137 5.59 7.79 9.85
CA THR A 137 5.37 9.23 9.62
C THR A 137 6.29 10.03 10.50
N SER A 138 6.96 11.03 9.95
CA SER A 138 7.76 11.98 10.70
C SER A 138 6.91 13.12 11.30
N ASP A 139 7.46 13.89 12.23
CA ASP A 139 6.82 15.07 12.81
C ASP A 139 6.53 16.16 11.78
N THR A 140 7.26 16.18 10.66
CA THR A 140 7.04 17.12 9.54
C THR A 140 5.94 16.68 8.60
N GLY A 141 5.30 15.52 8.86
CA GLY A 141 4.26 14.91 8.03
C GLY A 141 4.79 14.13 6.82
N ALA A 142 6.11 14.01 6.65
CA ALA A 142 6.65 13.10 5.65
C ALA A 142 6.38 11.65 6.06
N PHE A 143 6.08 10.78 5.11
CA PHE A 143 5.79 9.38 5.38
C PHE A 143 6.40 8.44 4.34
N ILE A 144 6.64 7.23 4.78
CA ILE A 144 6.90 6.07 3.94
C ILE A 144 5.89 4.98 4.28
N GLN A 145 5.34 4.33 3.27
CA GLN A 145 4.41 3.22 3.43
C GLN A 145 4.83 2.07 2.51
N GLU A 146 5.01 0.91 3.09
CA GLU A 146 5.28 -0.35 2.40
C GLU A 146 4.02 -1.19 2.37
N ASN A 147 3.69 -1.72 1.20
CA ASN A 147 2.50 -2.53 0.99
C ASN A 147 2.87 -3.88 0.38
N ILE A 148 2.26 -4.94 0.90
CA ILE A 148 2.41 -6.30 0.39
C ILE A 148 1.03 -6.85 0.10
N CYS A 149 0.78 -7.19 -1.15
CA CYS A 149 -0.46 -7.77 -1.63
C CYS A 149 -0.24 -9.22 -2.06
N LYS A 150 -1.13 -10.11 -1.69
CA LYS A 150 -1.10 -11.52 -2.10
C LYS A 150 -2.45 -11.89 -2.70
N LYS A 151 -2.40 -12.74 -3.69
CA LYS A 151 -3.60 -13.41 -4.20
C LYS A 151 -4.10 -14.40 -3.16
N ASP A 152 -5.40 -14.46 -2.96
CA ASP A 152 -6.05 -15.48 -2.13
C ASP A 152 -5.95 -16.84 -2.76
#